data_d6fb0cf047b6d372250a01e1b396d1c4
#
_entry.id   d6fb0cf047b6d372250a01e1b396d1c4
#
_cell.length_a   1.000
_cell.length_b   1.000
_cell.length_c   1.000
_cell.angle_alpha   90.00
_cell.angle_beta   90.00
_cell.angle_gamma   90.00
#
_symmetry.space_group_name_H-M   'P 1'
#
loop_
_entity.id
_entity.type
_entity.pdbx_description
1 polymer ?
#
loop_
_entity_poly.entity_id
_entity_poly.type
_entity_poly.pdbx_seq_one_letter_code
_entity_poly.pdbx_strand_id
1 'polypeptide(L)'
;MNAIPETGTQLPPLDLVDEAGEPTSLAQEVGGRLAVVHLMRSSSCPVCLAHAAALQRMLDDGTLGDAVVLLIAPGGADEARDAAQRAARRAPSARVLASDTAHARLGLGTVALLQQSATIVLDPTGVVRSVRASTLPTGSFSAEEVRSAVASQPTGAETSDA
;
A
#
# COMPACT_ATOMS: atom_id res chain seq x y z
N MET A 1 16.27 -4.55 -14.53
CA MET A 1 14.83 -4.26 -14.64
C MET A 1 14.09 -4.94 -13.49
N ASN A 2 13.34 -4.18 -12.73
CA ASN A 2 12.63 -4.75 -11.59
C ASN A 2 11.32 -5.41 -12.03
N ALA A 3 10.94 -6.47 -11.34
CA ALA A 3 9.68 -7.16 -11.61
C ALA A 3 8.66 -6.86 -10.52
N ILE A 4 7.38 -7.01 -10.86
CA ILE A 4 6.31 -6.92 -9.88
C ILE A 4 6.52 -8.03 -8.84
N PRO A 5 6.44 -7.72 -7.54
CA PRO A 5 6.69 -8.70 -6.50
C PRO A 5 5.75 -9.90 -6.59
N GLU A 6 6.28 -11.06 -6.26
CA GLU A 6 5.48 -12.29 -6.24
C GLU A 6 5.07 -12.62 -4.81
N THR A 7 3.90 -13.24 -4.70
CA THR A 7 3.41 -13.75 -3.42
C THR A 7 4.44 -14.71 -2.81
N GLY A 8 4.68 -14.58 -1.52
CA GLY A 8 5.65 -15.41 -0.81
C GLY A 8 7.06 -14.84 -0.76
N THR A 9 7.32 -13.71 -1.43
CA THR A 9 8.64 -13.08 -1.42
C THR A 9 8.67 -11.88 -0.48
N GLN A 10 9.87 -11.56 0.01
CA GLN A 10 10.08 -10.38 0.83
C GLN A 10 10.01 -9.14 -0.06
N LEU A 11 9.24 -8.14 0.35
CA LEU A 11 9.21 -6.89 -0.39
C LEU A 11 10.55 -6.17 -0.20
N PRO A 12 11.15 -5.65 -1.29
CA PRO A 12 12.41 -4.92 -1.14
C PRO A 12 12.24 -3.63 -0.35
N PRO A 13 13.31 -3.12 0.27
CA PRO A 13 13.23 -1.83 0.96
C PRO A 13 12.90 -0.70 0.00
N LEU A 14 12.08 0.23 0.45
CA LEU A 14 11.64 1.38 -0.34
C LEU A 14 12.08 2.66 0.35
N ASP A 15 12.53 3.62 -0.46
CA ASP A 15 12.89 4.96 0.03
C ASP A 15 11.62 5.82 0.04
N LEU A 16 11.14 6.13 1.23
CA LEU A 16 9.87 6.84 1.42
C LEU A 16 10.11 8.15 2.14
N VAL A 17 9.24 9.12 1.87
CA VAL A 17 9.18 10.37 2.63
C VAL A 17 7.74 10.60 3.09
N ASP A 18 7.58 11.25 4.22
CA ASP A 18 6.26 11.63 4.71
C ASP A 18 5.90 13.04 4.22
N GLU A 19 4.74 13.53 4.64
CA GLU A 19 4.24 14.84 4.21
C GLU A 19 5.07 16.01 4.77
N ALA A 20 5.88 15.77 5.79
CA ALA A 20 6.81 16.76 6.30
C ALA A 20 8.17 16.72 5.59
N GLY A 21 8.34 15.78 4.66
CA GLY A 21 9.61 15.60 3.95
C GLY A 21 10.62 14.77 4.72
N GLU A 22 10.21 14.14 5.82
CA GLU A 22 11.10 13.31 6.62
C GLU A 22 11.24 11.94 6.00
N PRO A 23 12.48 11.44 5.84
CA PRO A 23 12.69 10.08 5.34
C PRO A 23 12.13 9.05 6.32
N THR A 24 11.53 8.01 5.77
CA THR A 24 11.05 6.89 6.54
C THR A 24 11.26 5.61 5.74
N SER A 25 10.95 4.47 6.33
CA SER A 25 11.08 3.18 5.67
C SER A 25 9.80 2.39 5.81
N LEU A 26 9.63 1.43 4.91
CA LEU A 26 8.48 0.54 4.97
C LEU A 26 8.44 -0.20 6.32
N ALA A 27 9.59 -0.67 6.79
CA ALA A 27 9.66 -1.38 8.06
C ALA A 27 9.19 -0.52 9.23
N GLN A 28 9.59 0.76 9.25
CA GLN A 28 9.15 1.70 10.29
C GLN A 28 7.64 1.93 10.23
N GLU A 29 7.11 2.12 9.03
CA GLU A 29 5.69 2.41 8.87
C GLU A 29 4.81 1.19 9.17
N VAL A 30 5.27 0.01 8.81
CA VAL A 30 4.53 -1.24 9.08
C VAL A 30 4.57 -1.59 10.57
N GLY A 31 5.72 -1.41 11.21
CA GLY A 31 5.84 -1.58 12.66
C GLY A 31 5.51 -2.98 13.17
N GLY A 32 5.81 -4.02 12.39
CA GLY A 32 5.54 -5.39 12.80
C GLY A 32 4.07 -5.79 12.70
N ARG A 33 3.26 -5.02 11.99
CA ARG A 33 1.85 -5.31 11.79
C ARG A 33 1.58 -5.76 10.35
N LEU A 34 0.44 -6.37 10.13
CA LEU A 34 -0.04 -6.61 8.77
C LEU A 34 -0.26 -5.26 8.09
N ALA A 35 0.09 -5.14 6.82
CA ALA A 35 -0.03 -3.88 6.10
C ALA A 35 -0.71 -4.09 4.76
N VAL A 36 -1.54 -3.10 4.37
CA VAL A 36 -2.06 -3.00 3.01
C VAL A 36 -1.43 -1.74 2.42
N VAL A 37 -0.64 -1.93 1.36
CA VAL A 37 0.09 -0.85 0.71
C VAL A 37 -0.53 -0.60 -0.65
N HIS A 38 -1.01 0.62 -0.87
CA HIS A 38 -1.55 1.01 -2.17
C HIS A 38 -0.59 2.02 -2.81
N LEU A 39 0.01 1.60 -3.94
CA LEU A 39 0.87 2.47 -4.73
C LEU A 39 -0.01 3.22 -5.72
N MET A 40 -0.17 4.51 -5.50
CA MET A 40 -1.07 5.37 -6.26
C MET A 40 -0.51 5.68 -7.63
N ARG A 41 -1.39 5.88 -8.59
CA ARG A 41 -1.01 6.35 -9.93
C ARG A 41 -0.47 7.78 -9.88
N SER A 42 -1.09 8.61 -9.04
CA SER A 42 -0.65 9.99 -8.79
C SER A 42 -1.24 10.45 -7.46
N SER A 43 -0.72 11.53 -6.91
CA SER A 43 -1.23 12.08 -5.66
C SER A 43 -2.70 12.53 -5.76
N SER A 44 -3.17 12.83 -6.95
CA SER A 44 -4.52 13.36 -7.19
C SER A 44 -5.46 12.34 -7.84
N CYS A 45 -5.05 11.10 -8.01
CA CYS A 45 -5.83 10.09 -8.71
C CYS A 45 -7.17 9.81 -7.99
N PRO A 46 -8.33 10.16 -8.60
CA PRO A 46 -9.62 9.95 -7.92
C PRO A 46 -9.93 8.48 -7.66
N VAL A 47 -9.55 7.59 -8.57
CA VAL A 47 -9.77 6.15 -8.41
C VAL A 47 -8.93 5.61 -7.27
N CYS A 48 -7.68 6.06 -7.15
CA CYS A 48 -6.81 5.66 -6.04
C CYS A 48 -7.38 6.13 -4.70
N LEU A 49 -7.95 7.33 -4.66
CA LEU A 49 -8.61 7.85 -3.46
C LEU A 49 -9.88 7.06 -3.13
N ALA A 50 -10.59 6.58 -4.15
CA ALA A 50 -11.74 5.69 -3.93
C ALA A 50 -11.30 4.35 -3.35
N HIS A 51 -10.15 3.81 -3.80
CA HIS A 51 -9.56 2.60 -3.21
C HIS A 51 -9.19 2.83 -1.75
N ALA A 52 -8.60 3.98 -1.45
CA ALA A 52 -8.27 4.35 -0.07
C ALA A 52 -9.52 4.41 0.80
N ALA A 53 -10.60 4.97 0.29
CA ALA A 53 -11.87 5.02 1.01
C ALA A 53 -12.42 3.61 1.26
N ALA A 54 -12.28 2.71 0.30
CA ALA A 54 -12.70 1.32 0.47
C ALA A 54 -11.89 0.63 1.57
N LEU A 55 -10.57 0.87 1.61
CA LEU A 55 -9.71 0.34 2.66
C LEU A 55 -10.08 0.91 4.03
N GLN A 56 -10.46 2.19 4.08
CA GLN A 56 -10.91 2.80 5.33
C GLN A 56 -12.17 2.11 5.84
N ARG A 57 -13.13 1.83 4.95
CA ARG A 57 -14.33 1.09 5.35
C ARG A 57 -14.00 -0.28 5.90
N MET A 58 -12.99 -0.94 5.32
CA MET A 58 -12.55 -2.26 5.80
C MET A 58 -11.85 -2.16 7.16
N LEU A 59 -11.18 -1.05 7.46
CA LEU A 59 -10.66 -0.80 8.80
C LEU A 59 -11.81 -0.57 9.77
N ASP A 60 -12.77 0.25 9.38
CA ASP A 60 -13.89 0.64 10.24
C ASP A 60 -14.79 -0.55 10.59
N ASP A 61 -14.96 -1.49 9.68
CA ASP A 61 -15.81 -2.67 9.91
C ASP A 61 -15.07 -3.85 10.53
N GLY A 62 -13.78 -3.69 10.82
CA GLY A 62 -12.97 -4.72 11.48
C GLY A 62 -12.38 -5.77 10.53
N THR A 63 -12.66 -5.68 9.22
CA THR A 63 -12.14 -6.65 8.26
C THR A 63 -10.61 -6.72 8.25
N LEU A 64 -9.96 -5.57 8.41
CA LEU A 64 -8.50 -5.49 8.38
C LEU A 64 -7.86 -5.62 9.76
N GLY A 65 -8.67 -5.71 10.83
CA GLY A 65 -8.14 -5.76 12.18
C GLY A 65 -7.32 -4.53 12.50
N ASP A 66 -6.11 -4.72 13.02
CA ASP A 66 -5.18 -3.64 13.35
C ASP A 66 -4.16 -3.37 12.24
N ALA A 67 -4.46 -3.78 11.02
CA ALA A 67 -3.56 -3.57 9.88
C ALA A 67 -3.28 -2.08 9.64
N VAL A 68 -2.07 -1.80 9.17
CA VAL A 68 -1.69 -0.47 8.71
C VAL A 68 -2.09 -0.33 7.26
N VAL A 69 -2.70 0.80 6.89
CA VAL A 69 -2.95 1.14 5.49
C VAL A 69 -1.98 2.24 5.08
N LEU A 70 -1.17 1.97 4.08
CA LEU A 70 -0.19 2.91 3.54
C LEU A 70 -0.58 3.30 2.12
N LEU A 71 -0.58 4.60 1.85
CA LEU A 71 -0.78 5.12 0.50
C LEU A 71 0.56 5.73 0.08
N ILE A 72 1.09 5.29 -1.06
CA ILE A 72 2.36 5.79 -1.56
C ILE A 72 2.13 6.48 -2.90
N ALA A 73 2.30 7.80 -2.91
CA ALA A 73 2.21 8.58 -4.13
C ALA A 73 3.56 8.60 -4.84
N PRO A 74 3.60 8.64 -6.18
CA PRO A 74 4.86 8.87 -6.86
C PRO A 74 5.29 10.33 -6.68
N GLY A 75 6.56 10.55 -6.33
CA GLY A 75 7.11 11.88 -6.12
C GLY A 75 7.76 12.06 -4.77
N GLY A 76 7.81 13.27 -4.31
CA GLY A 76 8.45 13.65 -3.06
C GLY A 76 7.47 14.18 -2.02
N ALA A 77 7.98 15.00 -1.10
CA ALA A 77 7.18 15.55 0.00
C ALA A 77 5.95 16.34 -0.46
N ASP A 78 6.05 17.05 -1.57
CA ASP A 78 4.91 17.82 -2.08
C ASP A 78 3.77 16.91 -2.49
N GLU A 79 4.08 15.78 -3.14
CA GLU A 79 3.09 14.80 -3.54
C GLU A 79 2.53 14.06 -2.33
N ALA A 80 3.35 13.78 -1.33
CA ALA A 80 2.87 13.19 -0.07
C ALA A 80 1.85 14.13 0.60
N ARG A 81 2.17 15.41 0.63
CA ARG A 81 1.30 16.43 1.22
C ARG A 81 -0.01 16.56 0.46
N ASP A 82 0.08 16.61 -0.89
CA ASP A 82 -1.11 16.71 -1.73
C ASP A 82 -2.01 15.48 -1.55
N ALA A 83 -1.42 14.29 -1.58
CA ALA A 83 -2.19 13.06 -1.38
C ALA A 83 -2.81 13.02 0.03
N ALA A 84 -2.07 13.45 1.04
CA ALA A 84 -2.56 13.47 2.42
C ALA A 84 -3.78 14.39 2.57
N GLN A 85 -3.73 15.56 1.96
CA GLN A 85 -4.84 16.51 1.99
C GLN A 85 -6.09 15.93 1.32
N ARG A 86 -5.89 15.27 0.17
CA ARG A 86 -6.99 14.66 -0.58
C ARG A 86 -7.58 13.45 0.13
N ALA A 87 -6.73 12.68 0.82
CA ALA A 87 -7.16 11.47 1.53
C ALA A 87 -7.77 11.76 2.90
N ALA A 88 -7.54 12.93 3.47
CA ALA A 88 -7.87 13.24 4.86
C ALA A 88 -9.33 12.94 5.23
N ARG A 89 -10.27 13.18 4.32
CA ARG A 89 -11.69 12.94 4.57
C ARG A 89 -12.14 11.53 4.23
N ARG A 90 -11.46 10.89 3.27
CA ARG A 90 -11.87 9.59 2.76
C ARG A 90 -11.20 8.44 3.48
N ALA A 91 -9.97 8.63 3.91
CA ALA A 91 -9.19 7.59 4.55
C ALA A 91 -8.34 8.19 5.68
N PRO A 92 -9.01 8.71 6.74
CA PRO A 92 -8.28 9.41 7.80
C PRO A 92 -7.30 8.54 8.59
N SER A 93 -7.46 7.21 8.56
CA SER A 93 -6.57 6.30 9.25
C SER A 93 -5.38 5.87 8.39
N ALA A 94 -5.39 6.18 7.10
CA ALA A 94 -4.29 5.81 6.22
C ALA A 94 -3.07 6.70 6.47
N ARG A 95 -1.90 6.06 6.43
CA ARG A 95 -0.63 6.78 6.46
C ARG A 95 -0.24 7.12 5.02
N VAL A 96 0.02 8.38 4.73
CA VAL A 96 0.31 8.83 3.37
C VAL A 96 1.78 9.18 3.24
N LEU A 97 2.41 8.60 2.24
CA LEU A 97 3.84 8.71 1.97
C LEU A 97 4.03 8.96 0.47
N ALA A 98 5.26 9.27 0.09
CA ALA A 98 5.62 9.38 -1.32
C ALA A 98 7.00 8.78 -1.56
N SER A 99 7.29 8.46 -2.82
CA SER A 99 8.58 7.96 -3.22
C SER A 99 8.81 8.24 -4.70
N ASP A 100 10.01 8.69 -5.03
CA ASP A 100 10.43 8.84 -6.43
C ASP A 100 10.82 7.52 -7.07
N THR A 101 11.11 6.49 -6.28
CA THR A 101 11.71 5.25 -6.77
C THR A 101 10.89 4.00 -6.50
N ALA A 102 9.93 4.06 -5.57
CA ALA A 102 9.21 2.86 -5.13
C ALA A 102 8.48 2.16 -6.27
N HIS A 103 7.77 2.91 -7.10
CA HIS A 103 7.01 2.30 -8.20
C HIS A 103 7.94 1.52 -9.13
N ALA A 104 9.00 2.14 -9.61
CA ALA A 104 9.95 1.48 -10.49
C ALA A 104 10.62 0.30 -9.81
N ARG A 105 10.95 0.43 -8.53
CA ARG A 105 11.57 -0.65 -7.77
C ARG A 105 10.68 -1.87 -7.67
N LEU A 106 9.37 -1.66 -7.65
CA LEU A 106 8.38 -2.73 -7.60
C LEU A 106 7.89 -3.15 -8.99
N GLY A 107 8.59 -2.76 -10.03
CA GLY A 107 8.25 -3.15 -11.40
C GLY A 107 7.04 -2.43 -11.98
N LEU A 108 6.59 -1.37 -11.33
CA LEU A 108 5.47 -0.56 -11.80
C LEU A 108 5.99 0.57 -12.66
N GLY A 109 5.91 0.40 -13.97
CA GLY A 109 6.40 1.38 -14.92
C GLY A 109 5.32 2.31 -15.41
N THR A 110 5.63 3.02 -16.48
CA THR A 110 4.70 3.89 -17.17
C THR A 110 4.38 3.25 -18.53
N VAL A 111 3.10 3.07 -18.80
CA VAL A 111 2.61 2.52 -20.07
C VAL A 111 1.74 3.57 -20.72
N ALA A 112 2.11 4.01 -21.94
CA ALA A 112 1.39 5.06 -22.67
C ALA A 112 1.15 6.30 -21.78
N LEU A 113 2.17 6.73 -21.08
CA LEU A 113 2.17 7.89 -20.16
C LEU A 113 1.34 7.67 -18.88
N LEU A 114 0.81 6.46 -18.67
CA LEU A 114 0.06 6.14 -17.46
C LEU A 114 0.96 5.38 -16.49
N GLN A 115 1.10 5.90 -15.29
CA GLN A 115 1.82 5.22 -14.22
C GLN A 115 0.99 4.03 -13.75
N GLN A 116 1.60 2.85 -13.71
CA GLN A 116 0.95 1.67 -13.14
C GLN A 116 0.76 1.83 -11.64
N SER A 117 -0.29 1.23 -11.12
CA SER A 117 -0.59 1.23 -9.70
C SER A 117 -0.79 -0.19 -9.20
N ALA A 118 -0.74 -0.38 -7.88
CA ALA A 118 -0.85 -1.70 -7.29
C ALA A 118 -1.36 -1.63 -5.85
N THR A 119 -1.98 -2.72 -5.40
CA THR A 119 -2.31 -2.95 -4.00
C THR A 119 -1.58 -4.21 -3.56
N ILE A 120 -0.82 -4.10 -2.48
CA ILE A 120 0.01 -5.19 -1.96
C ILE A 120 -0.37 -5.41 -0.50
N VAL A 121 -0.61 -6.67 -0.13
CA VAL A 121 -0.82 -7.05 1.27
C VAL A 121 0.46 -7.70 1.77
N LEU A 122 0.98 -7.17 2.89
CA LEU A 122 2.20 -7.68 3.52
C LEU A 122 1.86 -8.26 4.88
N ASP A 123 2.48 -9.39 5.20
CA ASP A 123 2.39 -9.91 6.56
C ASP A 123 3.32 -9.10 7.49
N PRO A 124 3.26 -9.35 8.80
CA PRO A 124 4.08 -8.57 9.76
C PRO A 124 5.58 -8.67 9.53
N THR A 125 6.06 -9.65 8.77
CA THR A 125 7.48 -9.80 8.46
C THR A 125 7.88 -9.17 7.12
N GLY A 126 6.91 -8.57 6.41
CA GLY A 126 7.17 -7.92 5.13
C GLY A 126 7.09 -8.82 3.92
N VAL A 127 6.57 -10.04 4.10
CA VAL A 127 6.39 -10.99 2.99
C VAL A 127 5.07 -10.68 2.28
N VAL A 128 5.12 -10.69 0.95
CA VAL A 128 3.96 -10.41 0.09
C VAL A 128 2.95 -11.54 0.18
N ARG A 129 1.72 -11.22 0.55
CA ARG A 129 0.61 -12.19 0.62
C ARG A 129 -0.38 -12.02 -0.52
N SER A 130 -0.44 -10.83 -1.11
CA SER A 130 -1.27 -10.55 -2.26
C SER A 130 -0.68 -9.37 -2.99
N VAL A 131 -0.75 -9.39 -4.31
CA VAL A 131 -0.36 -8.27 -5.14
C VAL A 131 -1.32 -8.19 -6.33
N ARG A 132 -1.82 -6.98 -6.58
CA ARG A 132 -2.66 -6.72 -7.73
C ARG A 132 -2.18 -5.42 -8.38
N ALA A 133 -1.60 -5.54 -9.56
CA ALA A 133 -1.04 -4.41 -10.30
C ALA A 133 -1.81 -4.24 -11.61
N SER A 134 -1.95 -3.00 -12.05
CA SER A 134 -2.64 -2.71 -13.30
C SER A 134 -2.18 -1.37 -13.87
N THR A 135 -2.22 -1.28 -15.21
CA THR A 135 -2.05 -0.01 -15.90
C THR A 135 -3.27 0.89 -15.68
N LEU A 136 -4.45 0.29 -15.60
CA LEU A 136 -5.68 1.04 -15.33
C LEU A 136 -5.92 1.07 -13.82
N PRO A 137 -6.14 2.26 -13.24
CA PRO A 137 -6.31 2.38 -11.78
C PRO A 137 -7.43 1.50 -11.24
N THR A 138 -8.51 1.31 -11.99
CA THR A 138 -9.62 0.47 -11.57
C THR A 138 -9.24 -0.99 -11.41
N GLY A 139 -8.18 -1.46 -12.08
CA GLY A 139 -7.72 -2.84 -12.01
C GLY A 139 -6.69 -3.10 -10.92
N SER A 140 -6.26 -2.08 -10.18
CA SER A 140 -5.18 -2.22 -9.22
C SER A 140 -5.64 -2.48 -7.78
N PHE A 141 -6.94 -2.67 -7.57
CA PHE A 141 -7.49 -2.92 -6.25
C PHE A 141 -8.66 -3.90 -6.32
N SER A 142 -8.69 -4.83 -5.39
CA SER A 142 -9.83 -5.75 -5.20
C SER A 142 -10.02 -5.94 -3.69
N ALA A 143 -11.14 -5.47 -3.19
CA ALA A 143 -11.49 -5.64 -1.77
C ALA A 143 -11.54 -7.11 -1.38
N GLU A 144 -12.02 -7.97 -2.27
CA GLU A 144 -12.10 -9.40 -2.02
C GLU A 144 -10.72 -10.03 -1.89
N GLU A 145 -9.77 -9.67 -2.76
CA GLU A 145 -8.40 -10.17 -2.66
C GLU A 145 -7.73 -9.72 -1.37
N VAL A 146 -7.92 -8.45 -1.01
CA VAL A 146 -7.38 -7.92 0.25
C VAL A 146 -7.98 -8.67 1.43
N ARG A 147 -9.29 -8.83 1.45
CA ARG A 147 -9.98 -9.55 2.52
C ARG A 147 -9.47 -10.98 2.64
N SER A 148 -9.33 -11.68 1.52
CA SER A 148 -8.84 -13.06 1.53
C SER A 148 -7.41 -13.15 2.03
N ALA A 149 -6.54 -12.23 1.60
CA ALA A 149 -5.15 -12.23 2.02
C ALA A 149 -5.02 -11.94 3.53
N VAL A 150 -5.83 -11.04 4.06
CA VAL A 150 -5.83 -10.73 5.50
C VAL A 150 -6.37 -11.92 6.29
N ALA A 151 -7.46 -12.52 5.83
CA ALA A 151 -8.09 -13.64 6.54
C ALA A 151 -7.22 -14.90 6.57
N SER A 152 -6.31 -15.07 5.60
CA SER A 152 -5.43 -16.22 5.53
C SER A 152 -4.19 -16.11 6.42
N GLN A 153 -3.98 -14.97 7.07
CA GLN A 153 -2.82 -14.80 7.94
C GLN A 153 -3.00 -15.60 9.24
N PRO A 154 -1.95 -16.29 9.70
CA PRO A 154 -2.03 -16.96 10.99
C PRO A 154 -2.17 -15.93 12.11
N THR A 155 -3.02 -16.23 13.08
CA THR A 155 -3.13 -15.39 14.27
C THR A 155 -1.94 -15.66 15.19
N GLY A 156 -1.55 -14.65 15.98
CA GLY A 156 -0.44 -14.82 16.91
C GLY A 156 -0.60 -15.95 17.90
N ALA A 157 -1.85 -16.35 18.17
CA ALA A 157 -2.14 -17.44 19.10
C ALA A 157 -1.82 -18.83 18.52
N GLU A 158 -1.73 -18.95 17.22
CA GLU A 158 -1.48 -20.24 16.56
C GLU A 158 -0.01 -20.63 16.56
N THR A 159 0.88 -19.68 16.80
CA THR A 159 2.31 -19.95 16.75
C THR A 159 2.88 -20.43 18.08
N SER A 160 2.07 -20.43 19.12
CA SER A 160 2.55 -20.77 20.46
C SER A 160 2.49 -22.26 20.78
N ASP A 161 1.99 -23.06 19.89
CA ASP A 161 1.79 -24.50 20.11
C ASP A 161 2.94 -25.37 19.62
N ALA A 162 4.06 -24.75 19.35
CA ALA A 162 5.23 -25.49 18.90
C ALA A 162 5.91 -26.24 20.03
#